data_8cc08822b13a586c68188038c52dc96b
#
_entry.id   8cc08822b13a586c68188038c52dc96b
#
_cell.length_a   1.000
_cell.length_b   1.000
_cell.length_c   1.000
_cell.angle_alpha   90.00
_cell.angle_beta   90.00
_cell.angle_gamma   90.00
#
_symmetry.space_group_name_H-M   'P 1'
#
loop_
_entity.id
_entity.type
_entity.pdbx_description
1 polymer ?
#
loop_
_entity_poly.entity_id
_entity_poly.type
_entity_poly.pdbx_seq_one_letter_code
_entity_poly.pdbx_strand_id
1 'polypeptide(L)'
;MKREGEIRIPSGCAVSAVISRDGNAMTGENIIKSMLPMHDRSNGLGGGFAAYGIYPEYRDFFALHLFLEDRAARKNCEAFLRETMEIVREERIPTRKTPAITDEPLIWRFFVTPLRSVLASMQIDEEECVARTVMAVSYTHLRAHETELHL
;
A
#
# COMPACT_ATOMS: atom_id res chain seq x y z
N MET A 1 36.93 -21.15 -2.64
CA MET A 1 36.06 -21.96 -3.52
C MET A 1 34.88 -22.45 -2.68
N LYS A 2 33.67 -21.97 -2.95
CA LYS A 2 32.46 -22.53 -2.31
C LYS A 2 32.22 -23.91 -2.94
N ARG A 3 31.98 -24.91 -2.10
CA ARG A 3 31.71 -26.29 -2.59
C ARG A 3 30.33 -26.29 -3.27
N GLU A 4 30.25 -27.00 -4.40
CA GLU A 4 28.97 -27.31 -5.06
C GLU A 4 28.07 -28.03 -4.05
N GLY A 5 26.89 -27.46 -3.76
CA GLY A 5 26.00 -27.94 -2.70
C GLY A 5 25.87 -27.02 -1.46
N GLU A 6 26.72 -26.00 -1.32
CA GLU A 6 26.64 -25.02 -0.21
C GLU A 6 25.72 -23.82 -0.50
N ILE A 7 25.13 -23.73 -1.69
CA ILE A 7 24.13 -22.70 -1.97
C ILE A 7 22.79 -23.23 -1.46
N ARG A 8 22.52 -22.93 -0.19
CA ARG A 8 21.17 -23.07 0.35
C ARG A 8 20.32 -21.97 -0.28
N ILE A 9 19.48 -22.31 -1.24
CA ILE A 9 18.42 -21.43 -1.70
C ILE A 9 17.33 -21.50 -0.63
N PRO A 10 17.13 -20.48 0.20
CA PRO A 10 16.07 -20.50 1.19
C PRO A 10 14.74 -20.62 0.44
N SER A 11 14.01 -21.68 0.69
CA SER A 11 12.66 -21.86 0.17
C SER A 11 11.70 -21.70 1.33
N GLY A 12 10.96 -20.60 1.38
CA GLY A 12 9.97 -20.41 2.41
C GLY A 12 9.62 -18.95 2.60
N CYS A 13 8.42 -18.74 3.14
CA CYS A 13 7.93 -17.44 3.57
C CYS A 13 7.75 -17.46 5.09
N ALA A 14 7.88 -16.31 5.72
CA ALA A 14 7.56 -16.11 7.11
C ALA A 14 6.60 -14.92 7.23
N VAL A 15 5.56 -15.08 8.03
CA VAL A 15 4.60 -14.03 8.35
C VAL A 15 4.52 -13.91 9.86
N SER A 16 4.51 -12.70 10.36
CA SER A 16 4.26 -12.39 11.76
C SER A 16 3.19 -11.31 11.86
N ALA A 17 2.34 -11.41 12.86
CA ALA A 17 1.31 -10.41 13.12
C ALA A 17 1.23 -10.09 14.62
N VAL A 18 0.98 -8.83 14.95
CA VAL A 18 0.75 -8.35 16.31
C VAL A 18 -0.53 -7.55 16.33
N ILE A 19 -1.45 -7.89 17.20
CA ILE A 19 -2.75 -7.23 17.35
C ILE A 19 -2.92 -6.77 18.81
N SER A 20 -3.26 -5.48 18.99
CA SER A 20 -3.68 -4.97 20.29
C SER A 20 -5.13 -5.35 20.55
N ARG A 21 -5.39 -6.13 21.59
CA ARG A 21 -6.75 -6.50 21.98
C ARG A 21 -7.54 -5.35 22.60
N ASP A 22 -6.83 -4.41 23.18
CA ASP A 22 -7.41 -3.25 23.86
C ASP A 22 -7.49 -2.01 22.96
N GLY A 23 -7.16 -2.15 21.68
CA GLY A 23 -7.15 -1.05 20.72
C GLY A 23 -6.06 0.00 20.95
N ASN A 24 -5.09 -0.28 21.82
CA ASN A 24 -3.99 0.65 22.09
C ASN A 24 -3.03 0.73 20.91
N ALA A 25 -2.62 1.95 20.57
CA ALA A 25 -1.58 2.17 19.57
C ALA A 25 -0.25 1.52 20.02
N MET A 26 0.45 0.89 19.09
CA MET A 26 1.75 0.28 19.32
C MET A 26 2.74 0.72 18.25
N THR A 27 4.03 0.68 18.59
CA THR A 27 5.09 0.92 17.60
C THR A 27 5.33 -0.32 16.75
N GLY A 28 5.88 -0.13 15.54
CA GLY A 28 6.29 -1.25 14.67
C GLY A 28 7.48 -2.06 15.19
N GLU A 29 8.07 -1.68 16.32
CA GLU A 29 9.27 -2.32 16.87
C GLU A 29 9.06 -3.80 17.20
N ASN A 30 7.90 -4.15 17.76
CA ASN A 30 7.61 -5.52 18.15
C ASN A 30 7.48 -6.44 16.93
N ILE A 31 6.83 -5.96 15.86
CA ILE A 31 6.70 -6.73 14.62
C ILE A 31 8.05 -6.89 13.92
N ILE A 32 8.88 -5.84 13.90
CA ILE A 32 10.23 -5.90 13.35
C ILE A 32 11.06 -6.93 14.13
N LYS A 33 11.06 -6.88 15.46
CA LYS A 33 11.78 -7.85 16.30
C LYS A 33 11.32 -9.29 16.07
N SER A 34 10.02 -9.51 15.86
CA SER A 34 9.48 -10.85 15.60
C SER A 34 9.93 -11.41 14.25
N MET A 35 10.21 -10.54 13.27
CA MET A 35 10.68 -10.95 11.95
C MET A 35 12.19 -11.16 11.85
N LEU A 36 13.00 -10.57 12.73
CA LEU A 36 14.46 -10.73 12.71
C LEU A 36 14.92 -12.20 12.69
N PRO A 37 14.38 -13.12 13.52
CA PRO A 37 14.78 -14.54 13.49
C PRO A 37 14.39 -15.26 12.19
N MET A 38 13.51 -14.66 11.39
CA MET A 38 13.02 -15.26 10.14
C MET A 38 13.90 -14.94 8.93
N HIS A 39 15.00 -14.20 9.12
CA HIS A 39 15.95 -13.86 8.07
C HIS A 39 16.44 -15.09 7.30
N ASP A 40 16.76 -16.18 8.00
CA ASP A 40 17.25 -17.41 7.39
C ASP A 40 16.21 -18.15 6.52
N ARG A 41 14.94 -17.75 6.61
CA ARG A 41 13.84 -18.29 5.80
C ARG A 41 13.53 -17.42 4.58
N SER A 42 14.12 -16.25 4.48
CA SER A 42 13.92 -15.36 3.34
C SER A 42 14.77 -15.82 2.15
N ASN A 43 14.17 -15.82 0.96
CA ASN A 43 14.90 -16.03 -0.30
C ASN A 43 15.48 -14.72 -0.86
N GLY A 44 15.27 -13.59 -0.20
CA GLY A 44 15.74 -12.27 -0.64
C GLY A 44 14.96 -11.64 -1.78
N LEU A 45 13.85 -12.25 -2.24
CA LEU A 45 13.09 -11.76 -3.38
C LEU A 45 12.06 -10.69 -3.01
N GLY A 46 11.73 -10.57 -1.75
CA GLY A 46 10.80 -9.52 -1.31
C GLY A 46 10.46 -9.61 0.17
N GLY A 47 9.82 -8.57 0.65
CA GLY A 47 9.29 -8.47 1.98
C GLY A 47 8.28 -7.34 2.04
N GLY A 48 7.38 -7.38 3.02
CA GLY A 48 6.36 -6.37 3.18
C GLY A 48 6.09 -6.08 4.65
N PHE A 49 5.47 -4.93 4.88
CA PHE A 49 5.01 -4.49 6.18
C PHE A 49 3.64 -3.85 6.01
N ALA A 50 2.68 -4.29 6.80
CA ALA A 50 1.35 -3.70 6.85
C ALA A 50 1.07 -3.18 8.27
N ALA A 51 0.39 -2.06 8.36
CA ALA A 51 -0.05 -1.49 9.62
C ALA A 51 -1.46 -0.93 9.48
N TYR A 52 -2.31 -1.25 10.45
CA TYR A 52 -3.70 -0.82 10.50
C TYR A 52 -3.91 0.14 11.67
N GLY A 53 -4.90 1.04 11.53
CA GLY A 53 -5.27 1.98 12.59
C GLY A 53 -4.22 3.06 12.87
N ILE A 54 -3.28 3.31 11.95
CA ILE A 54 -2.25 4.33 12.11
C ILE A 54 -2.78 5.77 11.92
N TYR A 55 -3.97 5.90 11.35
CA TYR A 55 -4.65 7.18 11.13
C TYR A 55 -6.08 7.11 11.71
N PRO A 56 -6.23 7.12 13.04
CA PRO A 56 -7.54 6.97 13.68
C PRO A 56 -8.55 8.05 13.29
N GLU A 57 -8.08 9.24 12.90
CA GLU A 57 -8.90 10.33 12.42
C GLU A 57 -9.47 10.11 11.01
N TYR A 58 -8.92 9.16 10.25
CA TYR A 58 -9.37 8.79 8.89
C TYR A 58 -9.91 7.37 8.82
N ARG A 59 -10.29 6.76 9.95
CA ARG A 59 -10.75 5.37 10.03
C ARG A 59 -12.01 5.06 9.19
N ASP A 60 -12.80 6.08 8.91
CA ASP A 60 -14.06 5.97 8.16
C ASP A 60 -13.86 6.29 6.65
N PHE A 61 -12.61 6.41 6.19
CA PHE A 61 -12.25 6.71 4.82
C PHE A 61 -11.36 5.62 4.23
N PHE A 62 -11.45 5.44 2.92
CA PHE A 62 -10.53 4.57 2.21
C PHE A 62 -9.19 5.26 2.01
N ALA A 63 -8.09 4.55 2.28
CA ALA A 63 -6.75 5.04 2.07
C ALA A 63 -6.14 4.41 0.81
N LEU A 64 -5.98 5.20 -0.24
CA LEU A 64 -5.35 4.76 -1.49
C LEU A 64 -3.87 5.14 -1.49
N HIS A 65 -2.99 4.15 -1.60
CA HIS A 65 -1.55 4.35 -1.74
C HIS A 65 -1.16 4.15 -3.20
N LEU A 66 -0.58 5.18 -3.82
CA LEU A 66 -0.27 5.18 -5.24
C LEU A 66 1.22 5.36 -5.50
N PHE A 67 1.76 4.53 -6.38
CA PHE A 67 3.10 4.67 -6.93
C PHE A 67 2.98 5.36 -8.28
N LEU A 68 3.45 6.57 -8.39
CA LEU A 68 3.29 7.42 -9.56
C LEU A 68 4.66 7.70 -10.21
N GLU A 69 4.70 7.79 -11.51
CA GLU A 69 5.95 8.08 -12.22
C GLU A 69 6.44 9.51 -11.91
N ASP A 70 5.52 10.47 -11.96
CA ASP A 70 5.84 11.88 -11.81
C ASP A 70 4.66 12.72 -11.28
N ARG A 71 4.87 14.03 -11.22
CA ARG A 71 3.84 14.97 -10.78
C ARG A 71 2.70 15.15 -11.77
N ALA A 72 2.90 14.88 -13.05
CA ALA A 72 1.84 14.94 -14.06
C ALA A 72 0.91 13.75 -13.89
N ALA A 73 1.46 12.55 -13.71
CA ALA A 73 0.69 11.35 -13.38
C ALA A 73 -0.13 11.54 -12.09
N ARG A 74 0.46 12.17 -11.06
CA ARG A 74 -0.29 12.50 -9.84
C ARG A 74 -1.50 13.39 -10.11
N LYS A 75 -1.33 14.48 -10.88
CA LYS A 75 -2.44 15.40 -11.19
C LYS A 75 -3.55 14.71 -11.99
N ASN A 76 -3.17 13.88 -12.96
CA ASN A 76 -4.12 13.13 -13.77
C ASN A 76 -4.91 12.12 -12.90
N CYS A 77 -4.21 11.44 -12.00
CA CYS A 77 -4.82 10.53 -11.04
C CYS A 77 -5.77 11.26 -10.09
N GLU A 78 -5.36 12.41 -9.55
CA GLU A 78 -6.22 13.24 -8.70
C GLU A 78 -7.50 13.67 -9.43
N ALA A 79 -7.37 14.15 -10.68
CA ALA A 79 -8.52 14.54 -11.49
C ALA A 79 -9.48 13.37 -11.71
N PHE A 80 -8.96 12.20 -12.04
CA PHE A 80 -9.74 10.98 -12.20
C PHE A 80 -10.45 10.54 -10.91
N LEU A 81 -9.74 10.58 -9.77
CA LEU A 81 -10.34 10.24 -8.48
C LEU A 81 -11.53 11.16 -8.17
N ARG A 82 -11.41 12.46 -8.46
CA ARG A 82 -12.47 13.45 -8.20
C ARG A 82 -13.75 13.24 -9.04
N GLU A 83 -13.70 12.43 -10.09
CA GLU A 83 -14.89 12.06 -10.86
C GLU A 83 -15.82 11.11 -10.09
N THR A 84 -15.25 10.28 -9.22
CA THR A 84 -15.99 9.23 -8.50
C THR A 84 -15.94 9.35 -6.97
N MET A 85 -14.99 10.12 -6.46
CA MET A 85 -14.69 10.21 -5.03
C MET A 85 -14.49 11.65 -4.57
N GLU A 86 -14.80 11.89 -3.31
CA GLU A 86 -14.35 13.06 -2.57
C GLU A 86 -12.97 12.76 -1.97
N ILE A 87 -11.98 13.64 -2.23
CA ILE A 87 -10.67 13.57 -1.60
C ILE A 87 -10.72 14.41 -0.33
N VAL A 88 -10.69 13.74 0.82
CA VAL A 88 -10.73 14.37 2.15
C VAL A 88 -9.37 14.90 2.54
N ARG A 89 -8.33 14.14 2.24
CA ARG A 89 -6.94 14.52 2.47
C ARG A 89 -6.02 13.82 1.49
N GLU A 90 -4.92 14.47 1.18
CA GLU A 90 -3.82 13.88 0.42
C GLU A 90 -2.48 14.25 1.04
N GLU A 91 -1.50 13.39 0.85
CA GLU A 91 -0.14 13.65 1.31
C GLU A 91 0.88 12.83 0.51
N ARG A 92 2.08 13.39 0.37
CA ARG A 92 3.21 12.60 -0.10
C ARG A 92 3.68 11.68 1.02
N ILE A 93 3.85 10.39 0.71
CA ILE A 93 4.43 9.45 1.66
C ILE A 93 5.93 9.69 1.72
N PRO A 94 6.51 9.96 2.91
CA PRO A 94 7.95 10.13 3.05
C PRO A 94 8.69 8.85 2.68
N THR A 95 9.71 8.99 1.83
CA THR A 95 10.57 7.88 1.41
C THR A 95 11.99 8.11 1.89
N ARG A 96 12.74 7.05 2.13
CA ARG A 96 14.16 7.08 2.44
C ARG A 96 14.95 6.69 1.19
N LYS A 97 15.86 7.55 0.76
CA LYS A 97 16.78 7.22 -0.32
C LYS A 97 17.66 6.03 0.04
N THR A 98 17.73 5.06 -0.85
CA THR A 98 18.63 3.92 -0.74
C THR A 98 19.42 3.74 -2.04
N PRO A 99 20.68 3.31 -1.99
CA PRO A 99 21.47 3.09 -3.20
C PRO A 99 20.92 1.98 -4.11
N ALA A 100 20.09 1.11 -3.56
CA ALA A 100 19.50 -0.02 -4.28
C ALA A 100 18.31 0.41 -5.18
N ILE A 101 17.72 1.59 -4.94
CA ILE A 101 16.59 2.11 -5.70
C ILE A 101 17.06 3.34 -6.46
N THR A 102 17.26 3.20 -7.76
CA THR A 102 17.76 4.26 -8.65
C THR A 102 16.65 5.07 -9.31
N ASP A 103 15.44 4.49 -9.38
CA ASP A 103 14.26 5.09 -9.98
C ASP A 103 13.15 5.15 -8.91
N GLU A 104 13.22 6.17 -8.07
CA GLU A 104 12.28 6.33 -6.95
C GLU A 104 10.91 6.78 -7.49
N PRO A 105 9.84 6.00 -7.28
CA PRO A 105 8.49 6.43 -7.62
C PRO A 105 8.05 7.58 -6.70
N LEU A 106 7.14 8.40 -7.18
CA LEU A 106 6.42 9.35 -6.35
C LEU A 106 5.32 8.59 -5.60
N ILE A 107 5.50 8.36 -4.30
CA ILE A 107 4.51 7.65 -3.50
C ILE A 107 3.57 8.67 -2.85
N TRP A 108 2.25 8.50 -3.10
CA TRP A 108 1.22 9.41 -2.64
C TRP A 108 0.08 8.66 -1.96
N ARG A 109 -0.51 9.26 -0.94
CA ARG A 109 -1.69 8.75 -0.24
C ARG A 109 -2.84 9.70 -0.42
N PHE A 110 -4.02 9.14 -0.73
CA PHE A 110 -5.30 9.84 -0.73
C PHE A 110 -6.24 9.17 0.27
N PHE A 111 -6.84 9.96 1.14
CA PHE A 111 -8.00 9.53 1.93
C PHE A 111 -9.24 9.98 1.20
N VAL A 112 -10.08 9.02 0.83
CA VAL A 112 -11.22 9.24 -0.06
C VAL A 112 -12.51 8.63 0.48
N THR A 113 -13.63 9.16 0.02
CA THR A 113 -14.95 8.54 0.17
C THR A 113 -15.69 8.59 -1.17
N PRO A 114 -16.41 7.53 -1.58
CA PRO A 114 -17.19 7.55 -2.80
C PRO A 114 -18.28 8.60 -2.81
N LEU A 115 -18.50 9.25 -3.95
CA LEU A 115 -19.58 10.22 -4.11
C LEU A 115 -20.93 9.52 -4.08
N ARG A 116 -21.85 9.94 -3.24
CA ARG A 116 -23.21 9.38 -3.13
C ARG A 116 -23.96 9.38 -4.47
N SER A 117 -23.74 10.40 -5.29
CA SER A 117 -24.32 10.48 -6.64
C SER A 117 -23.83 9.36 -7.54
N VAL A 118 -22.57 8.98 -7.44
CA VAL A 118 -21.96 7.89 -8.21
C VAL A 118 -22.53 6.54 -7.74
N LEU A 119 -22.56 6.30 -6.43
CA LEU A 119 -23.13 5.07 -5.87
C LEU A 119 -24.59 4.87 -6.33
N ALA A 120 -25.40 5.94 -6.24
CA ALA A 120 -26.80 5.90 -6.64
C ALA A 120 -26.97 5.67 -8.15
N SER A 121 -26.17 6.34 -8.99
CA SER A 121 -26.28 6.23 -10.45
C SER A 121 -25.84 4.87 -10.96
N MET A 122 -24.82 4.28 -10.35
CA MET A 122 -24.27 2.98 -10.73
C MET A 122 -24.91 1.80 -10.01
N GLN A 123 -25.72 2.06 -8.98
CA GLN A 123 -26.35 1.05 -8.11
C GLN A 123 -25.32 0.08 -7.49
N ILE A 124 -24.21 0.62 -7.02
CA ILE A 124 -23.12 -0.12 -6.37
C ILE A 124 -22.91 0.37 -4.94
N ASP A 125 -22.26 -0.44 -4.12
CA ASP A 125 -21.80 -0.03 -2.80
C ASP A 125 -20.45 0.70 -2.83
N GLU A 126 -19.99 1.14 -1.68
CA GLU A 126 -18.74 1.90 -1.54
C GLU A 126 -17.53 1.04 -1.89
N GLU A 127 -17.49 -0.22 -1.47
CA GLU A 127 -16.37 -1.14 -1.71
C GLU A 127 -16.21 -1.44 -3.20
N GLU A 128 -17.32 -1.69 -3.88
CA GLU A 128 -17.31 -1.92 -5.32
C GLU A 128 -16.89 -0.66 -6.10
N CYS A 129 -17.33 0.52 -5.66
CA CYS A 129 -16.90 1.79 -6.25
C CYS A 129 -15.39 1.98 -6.14
N VAL A 130 -14.84 1.74 -4.95
CA VAL A 130 -13.38 1.82 -4.70
C VAL A 130 -12.65 0.79 -5.55
N ALA A 131 -13.09 -0.46 -5.58
CA ALA A 131 -12.45 -1.53 -6.36
C ALA A 131 -12.40 -1.18 -7.86
N ARG A 132 -13.50 -0.71 -8.42
CA ARG A 132 -13.57 -0.29 -9.84
C ARG A 132 -12.63 0.89 -10.12
N THR A 133 -12.60 1.87 -9.22
CA THR A 133 -11.72 3.04 -9.36
C THR A 133 -10.24 2.64 -9.30
N VAL A 134 -9.86 1.79 -8.35
CA VAL A 134 -8.48 1.27 -8.24
C VAL A 134 -8.08 0.51 -9.50
N MET A 135 -8.94 -0.35 -10.01
CA MET A 135 -8.67 -1.07 -11.27
C MET A 135 -8.47 -0.11 -12.43
N ALA A 136 -9.32 0.91 -12.58
CA ALA A 136 -9.21 1.89 -13.65
C ALA A 136 -7.91 2.71 -13.53
N VAL A 137 -7.54 3.17 -12.34
CA VAL A 137 -6.28 3.88 -12.09
C VAL A 137 -5.08 2.99 -12.44
N SER A 138 -5.09 1.73 -12.05
CA SER A 138 -4.02 0.78 -12.32
C SER A 138 -3.77 0.57 -13.81
N TYR A 139 -4.83 0.58 -14.63
CA TYR A 139 -4.72 0.44 -16.08
C TYR A 139 -4.24 1.70 -16.80
N THR A 140 -4.51 2.88 -16.25
CA THR A 140 -4.35 4.14 -17.00
C THR A 140 -3.18 4.99 -16.52
N HIS A 141 -2.74 4.86 -15.27
CA HIS A 141 -1.84 5.83 -14.62
C HIS A 141 -0.69 5.25 -13.81
N LEU A 142 -0.59 3.93 -13.70
CA LEU A 142 0.43 3.28 -12.89
C LEU A 142 1.37 2.43 -13.76
N ARG A 143 2.66 2.50 -13.49
CA ARG A 143 3.53 1.34 -13.76
C ARG A 143 2.94 0.17 -12.98
N ALA A 144 2.64 -0.92 -13.68
CA ALA A 144 2.01 -2.11 -13.14
C ALA A 144 2.88 -2.77 -12.05
N HIS A 145 2.79 -2.30 -10.82
CA HIS A 145 3.32 -2.96 -9.64
C HIS A 145 2.34 -2.75 -8.49
N GLU A 146 1.55 -3.78 -8.26
CA GLU A 146 0.83 -4.14 -7.04
C GLU A 146 0.15 -3.01 -6.27
N THR A 147 -1.14 -2.84 -6.55
CA THR A 147 -2.07 -2.11 -5.70
C THR A 147 -2.55 -3.06 -4.61
N GLU A 148 -2.12 -2.87 -3.37
CA GLU A 148 -2.75 -3.53 -2.23
C GLU A 148 -3.94 -2.69 -1.78
N LEU A 149 -5.14 -3.26 -1.89
CA LEU A 149 -6.35 -2.77 -1.24
C LEU A 149 -6.26 -3.17 0.24
N HIS A 150 -6.08 -2.21 1.10
CA HIS A 150 -6.26 -2.40 2.54
C HIS A 150 -7.68 -1.97 2.91
N LEU A 151 -8.55 -2.97 3.10
CA LEU A 151 -9.85 -2.85 3.73
C LEU A 151 -9.71 -2.79 5.25
#